data_0278fb6f03f5429398c537362a08b981
#
_entry.id   0278fb6f03f5429398c537362a08b981
#
_cell.length_a   1.000
_cell.length_b   1.000
_cell.length_c   1.000
_cell.angle_alpha   90.00
_cell.angle_beta   90.00
_cell.angle_gamma   90.00
#
_symmetry.space_group_name_H-M   'P 1'
#
loop_
_entity.id
_entity.type
_entity.pdbx_description
1 polymer ?
#
loop_
_entity_poly.entity_id
_entity_poly.type
_entity_poly.pdbx_seq_one_letter_code
_entity_poly.pdbx_strand_id
1 'polypeptide(L)'
;MKNHATRNPPRLGRSALAALLCLLCLAAPALAADFPLAVTDAKGRQVSVPRRPQRLVVLSGNAADALRILRATDLATGVTERIRENPVYWGSLAALPSVGKWNSPNLEAIAALRPDLVIGYGANPGPELEERLAPLGIPVLRLDLHRLHSLEAEMADLGRILGREAEASAYLEWHRAALARIRDLVGRAGTRPRAYVEGYSDFRVAGPGSGIDEMVRAAGCLNLAETMAIPFAEVTPEWVVAAAPQIVIKAVSGQRSYECADPGLLPRVRERILARPGWSLTPAARDGRVLVIASDLCPGTGAAAGVAHLAAFAHPEVAGRIDPGAVQREYLTRFLGLADQGCYVFAGARP
;
A
#
# COMPACT_ATOMS: atom_id res chain seq x y z
N MET A 1 -18.05 10.05 86.72
CA MET A 1 -18.24 8.92 85.81
C MET A 1 -17.76 9.36 84.46
N LYS A 2 -16.59 8.91 84.01
CA LYS A 2 -15.97 9.31 82.71
C LYS A 2 -16.04 8.09 81.80
N ASN A 3 -16.80 8.21 80.69
CA ASN A 3 -16.86 7.18 79.62
C ASN A 3 -15.70 7.37 78.64
N HIS A 4 -14.79 6.40 78.65
CA HIS A 4 -13.77 6.29 77.61
C HIS A 4 -14.35 5.50 76.42
N ALA A 5 -14.54 6.20 75.26
CA ALA A 5 -14.84 5.56 73.99
C ALA A 5 -13.52 5.20 73.31
N THR A 6 -13.25 3.91 73.16
CA THR A 6 -12.14 3.37 72.43
C THR A 6 -12.48 3.39 70.88
N ARG A 7 -11.76 4.19 70.11
CA ARG A 7 -11.84 4.22 68.66
C ARG A 7 -11.01 3.06 68.06
N ASN A 8 -11.66 2.13 67.41
CA ASN A 8 -10.98 1.12 66.57
C ASN A 8 -10.47 1.76 65.26
N PRO A 9 -9.25 1.42 64.76
CA PRO A 9 -8.75 1.88 63.46
C PRO A 9 -9.46 1.15 62.31
N PRO A 10 -9.62 1.80 61.11
CA PRO A 10 -10.27 1.18 59.98
C PRO A 10 -9.40 0.05 59.39
N ARG A 11 -10.00 -1.12 59.25
CA ARG A 11 -9.41 -2.27 58.55
C ARG A 11 -9.40 -1.93 57.05
N LEU A 12 -8.23 -1.59 56.51
CA LEU A 12 -8.00 -1.53 55.07
C LEU A 12 -8.25 -2.93 54.46
N GLY A 13 -9.29 -3.01 53.66
CA GLY A 13 -9.79 -4.28 53.15
C GLY A 13 -8.81 -4.94 52.17
N ARG A 14 -8.71 -6.24 52.30
CA ARG A 14 -7.96 -7.16 51.42
C ARG A 14 -8.31 -7.02 49.90
N SER A 15 -9.36 -6.29 49.58
CA SER A 15 -9.83 -6.02 48.21
C SER A 15 -8.98 -5.01 47.45
N ALA A 16 -8.28 -4.08 48.10
CA ALA A 16 -7.42 -3.09 47.45
C ALA A 16 -6.09 -3.70 46.95
N LEU A 17 -5.58 -4.72 47.69
CA LEU A 17 -4.34 -5.40 47.29
C LEU A 17 -4.57 -6.35 46.12
N ALA A 18 -5.75 -6.96 45.99
CA ALA A 18 -6.10 -7.83 44.87
C ALA A 18 -6.30 -7.04 43.56
N ALA A 19 -6.83 -5.82 43.62
CA ALA A 19 -7.00 -4.94 42.46
C ALA A 19 -5.65 -4.43 41.93
N LEU A 20 -4.66 -4.20 42.78
CA LEU A 20 -3.32 -3.76 42.37
C LEU A 20 -2.50 -4.89 41.71
N LEU A 21 -2.69 -6.14 42.14
CA LEU A 21 -2.05 -7.30 41.53
C LEU A 21 -2.63 -7.65 40.13
N CYS A 22 -3.92 -7.39 39.88
CA CYS A 22 -4.53 -7.63 38.57
C CYS A 22 -4.10 -6.62 37.50
N LEU A 23 -3.68 -5.40 37.86
CA LEU A 23 -3.18 -4.40 36.88
C LEU A 23 -1.73 -4.66 36.45
N LEU A 24 -0.95 -5.46 37.18
CA LEU A 24 0.43 -5.80 36.79
C LEU A 24 0.56 -6.99 35.82
N CYS A 25 -0.52 -7.73 35.57
CA CYS A 25 -0.46 -8.96 34.76
C CYS A 25 -0.76 -8.77 33.25
N LEU A 26 -0.90 -7.54 32.73
CA LEU A 26 -1.28 -7.31 31.31
C LEU A 26 -0.18 -6.70 30.43
N ALA A 27 1.02 -6.55 30.95
CA ALA A 27 2.18 -6.28 30.08
C ALA A 27 2.87 -7.62 29.80
N ALA A 28 2.31 -8.42 28.87
CA ALA A 28 3.10 -9.47 28.25
C ALA A 28 4.30 -8.76 27.58
N PRO A 29 5.57 -9.12 27.92
CA PRO A 29 6.70 -8.56 27.22
C PRO A 29 6.50 -8.94 25.74
N ALA A 30 6.41 -7.97 24.85
CA ALA A 30 6.60 -8.23 23.44
C ALA A 30 7.94 -8.95 23.34
N LEU A 31 7.94 -10.23 22.94
CA LEU A 31 9.16 -11.00 22.71
C LEU A 31 9.95 -10.21 21.68
N ALA A 32 11.00 -9.54 22.13
CA ALA A 32 11.89 -8.82 21.21
C ALA A 32 12.43 -9.85 20.23
N ALA A 33 12.30 -9.59 18.93
CA ALA A 33 12.82 -10.49 17.92
C ALA A 33 14.31 -10.71 18.16
N ASP A 34 14.71 -11.99 18.25
CA ASP A 34 16.12 -12.36 18.40
C ASP A 34 16.84 -12.13 17.07
N PHE A 35 17.93 -11.40 17.11
CA PHE A 35 18.82 -11.20 15.96
C PHE A 35 20.00 -12.17 16.00
N PRO A 36 20.51 -12.63 14.84
CA PRO A 36 20.14 -12.26 13.46
C PRO A 36 18.77 -12.79 13.06
N LEU A 37 17.98 -11.93 12.40
CA LEU A 37 16.67 -12.28 11.89
C LEU A 37 16.77 -12.67 10.41
N ALA A 38 16.31 -13.88 10.04
CA ALA A 38 16.22 -14.31 8.65
C ALA A 38 14.81 -14.07 8.11
N VAL A 39 14.70 -13.46 6.94
CA VAL A 39 13.43 -13.22 6.23
C VAL A 39 13.58 -13.61 4.76
N THR A 40 12.48 -14.04 4.16
CA THR A 40 12.43 -14.33 2.74
C THR A 40 12.01 -13.06 1.99
N ASP A 41 12.85 -12.59 1.09
CA ASP A 41 12.59 -11.39 0.31
C ASP A 41 11.69 -11.66 -0.91
N ALA A 42 11.29 -10.59 -1.63
CA ALA A 42 10.44 -10.67 -2.82
C ALA A 42 11.07 -11.48 -3.99
N LYS A 43 12.37 -11.80 -3.94
CA LYS A 43 13.06 -12.68 -4.90
C LYS A 43 13.15 -14.12 -4.40
N GLY A 44 12.55 -14.44 -3.25
CA GLY A 44 12.64 -15.78 -2.63
C GLY A 44 13.98 -16.05 -1.96
N ARG A 45 14.82 -15.04 -1.72
CA ARG A 45 16.13 -15.21 -1.08
C ARG A 45 15.99 -15.08 0.43
N GLN A 46 16.78 -15.87 1.16
CA GLN A 46 16.94 -15.69 2.61
C GLN A 46 17.92 -14.55 2.86
N VAL A 47 17.40 -13.47 3.45
CA VAL A 47 18.19 -12.29 3.85
C VAL A 47 18.34 -12.31 5.35
N SER A 48 19.59 -12.32 5.81
CA SER A 48 19.92 -12.22 7.23
C SER A 48 20.11 -10.75 7.61
N VAL A 49 19.29 -10.27 8.53
CA VAL A 49 19.43 -8.95 9.17
C VAL A 49 20.16 -9.15 10.49
N PRO A 50 21.42 -8.71 10.63
CA PRO A 50 22.25 -9.11 11.77
C PRO A 50 21.86 -8.46 13.10
N ARG A 51 21.20 -7.31 13.06
CA ARG A 51 20.71 -6.54 14.22
C ARG A 51 19.54 -5.68 13.82
N ARG A 52 18.79 -5.16 14.79
CA ARG A 52 17.70 -4.19 14.52
C ARG A 52 18.26 -2.96 13.83
N PRO A 53 17.79 -2.63 12.61
CA PRO A 53 18.31 -1.50 11.85
C PRO A 53 18.01 -0.17 12.57
N GLN A 54 18.98 0.75 12.47
CA GLN A 54 18.87 2.12 12.96
C GLN A 54 19.07 3.13 11.83
N ARG A 55 19.54 2.68 10.67
CA ARG A 55 19.87 3.52 9.52
C ARG A 55 19.39 2.84 8.25
N LEU A 56 18.30 3.33 7.69
CA LEU A 56 17.67 2.76 6.50
C LEU A 56 17.94 3.64 5.27
N VAL A 57 18.24 3.01 4.15
CA VAL A 57 18.08 3.63 2.83
C VAL A 57 16.88 2.99 2.14
N VAL A 58 15.98 3.83 1.61
CA VAL A 58 14.70 3.38 1.04
C VAL A 58 14.64 3.71 -0.44
N LEU A 59 14.54 2.68 -1.29
CA LEU A 59 14.59 2.81 -2.73
C LEU A 59 13.22 2.76 -3.41
N SER A 60 12.11 2.67 -2.67
CA SER A 60 10.76 2.68 -3.25
C SER A 60 9.76 3.50 -2.44
N GLY A 61 8.76 4.07 -3.12
CA GLY A 61 7.65 4.79 -2.47
C GLY A 61 6.83 3.87 -1.56
N ASN A 62 6.57 2.62 -1.98
CA ASN A 62 5.82 1.66 -1.17
C ASN A 62 6.53 1.34 0.15
N ALA A 63 7.86 1.20 0.12
CA ALA A 63 8.64 1.00 1.34
C ALA A 63 8.65 2.27 2.22
N ALA A 64 8.68 3.45 1.63
CA ALA A 64 8.57 4.71 2.37
C ALA A 64 7.19 4.86 3.04
N ASP A 65 6.09 4.49 2.36
CA ASP A 65 4.76 4.42 2.98
C ASP A 65 4.69 3.37 4.08
N ALA A 66 5.33 2.20 3.89
CA ALA A 66 5.42 1.19 4.94
C ALA A 66 6.14 1.72 6.19
N LEU A 67 7.23 2.51 6.05
CA LEU A 67 7.87 3.16 7.19
C LEU A 67 6.93 4.16 7.90
N ARG A 68 6.08 4.88 7.18
CA ARG A 68 5.07 5.77 7.78
C ARG A 68 4.04 4.96 8.58
N ILE A 69 3.51 3.90 7.98
CA ILE A 69 2.55 2.98 8.62
C ILE A 69 3.14 2.41 9.90
N LEU A 70 4.41 2.02 9.87
CA LEU A 70 5.15 1.45 11.00
C LEU A 70 5.71 2.50 11.96
N ARG A 71 5.46 3.80 11.72
CA ARG A 71 6.00 4.91 12.53
C ARG A 71 7.53 4.84 12.70
N ALA A 72 8.22 4.47 11.62
CA ALA A 72 9.66 4.23 11.58
C ALA A 72 10.41 5.15 10.58
N THR A 73 9.82 6.29 10.23
CA THR A 73 10.43 7.24 9.28
C THR A 73 11.69 7.91 9.81
N ASP A 74 11.86 7.97 11.12
CA ASP A 74 13.04 8.47 11.82
C ASP A 74 14.28 7.60 11.58
N LEU A 75 14.12 6.35 11.20
CA LEU A 75 15.20 5.44 10.85
C LEU A 75 15.74 5.67 9.44
N ALA A 76 14.99 6.36 8.57
CA ALA A 76 15.43 6.64 7.21
C ALA A 76 16.56 7.67 7.18
N THR A 77 17.63 7.38 6.44
CA THR A 77 18.81 8.23 6.27
C THR A 77 19.04 8.64 4.82
N GLY A 78 18.36 8.00 3.87
CA GLY A 78 18.44 8.31 2.45
C GLY A 78 17.23 7.75 1.69
N VAL A 79 16.81 8.47 0.66
CA VAL A 79 15.63 8.15 -0.15
C VAL A 79 15.90 8.40 -1.63
N THR A 80 15.04 7.90 -2.50
CA THR A 80 15.12 8.21 -3.94
C THR A 80 14.73 9.66 -4.25
N GLU A 81 15.19 10.18 -5.40
CA GLU A 81 14.88 11.54 -5.87
C GLU A 81 13.36 11.79 -5.95
N ARG A 82 12.57 10.79 -6.37
CA ARG A 82 11.12 10.90 -6.48
C ARG A 82 10.41 11.20 -5.15
N ILE A 83 10.93 10.72 -4.04
CA ILE A 83 10.40 11.06 -2.71
C ILE A 83 10.64 12.53 -2.42
N ARG A 84 11.79 13.06 -2.81
CA ARG A 84 12.14 14.46 -2.60
C ARG A 84 11.32 15.44 -3.48
N GLU A 85 10.84 14.98 -4.62
CA GLU A 85 10.03 15.79 -5.54
C GLU A 85 8.63 16.15 -5.01
N ASN A 86 8.15 15.46 -3.96
CA ASN A 86 6.84 15.71 -3.39
C ASN A 86 6.89 15.92 -1.86
N PRO A 87 7.41 17.05 -1.38
CA PRO A 87 7.57 17.31 0.05
C PRO A 87 6.24 17.43 0.81
N VAL A 88 5.16 17.81 0.14
CA VAL A 88 3.83 17.90 0.77
C VAL A 88 3.31 16.52 1.17
N TYR A 89 3.51 15.52 0.29
CA TYR A 89 3.14 14.15 0.60
C TYR A 89 4.14 13.48 1.55
N TRP A 90 5.45 13.61 1.30
CA TRP A 90 6.47 12.84 2.00
C TRP A 90 6.97 13.46 3.30
N GLY A 91 6.66 14.75 3.55
CA GLY A 91 7.05 15.44 4.80
C GLY A 91 8.57 15.37 5.05
N SER A 92 8.96 14.92 6.24
CA SER A 92 10.36 14.83 6.64
C SER A 92 11.22 13.92 5.75
N LEU A 93 10.65 12.89 5.14
CA LEU A 93 11.38 12.01 4.22
C LEU A 93 11.89 12.75 2.99
N ALA A 94 11.17 13.79 2.50
CA ALA A 94 11.60 14.57 1.36
C ALA A 94 12.82 15.46 1.63
N ALA A 95 13.14 15.71 2.89
CA ALA A 95 14.32 16.48 3.30
C ALA A 95 15.61 15.65 3.37
N LEU A 96 15.51 14.30 3.30
CA LEU A 96 16.64 13.41 3.39
C LEU A 96 17.52 13.46 2.12
N PRO A 97 18.80 13.07 2.21
CA PRO A 97 19.69 12.93 1.05
C PRO A 97 19.10 12.01 -0.02
N SER A 98 19.22 12.43 -1.30
CA SER A 98 18.87 11.57 -2.43
C SER A 98 19.97 10.55 -2.69
N VAL A 99 19.54 9.32 -2.93
CA VAL A 99 20.40 8.24 -3.42
C VAL A 99 20.13 7.91 -4.90
N GLY A 100 19.56 8.85 -5.66
CA GLY A 100 19.29 8.69 -7.10
C GLY A 100 17.92 8.06 -7.37
N LYS A 101 17.79 7.41 -8.53
CA LYS A 101 16.54 6.81 -8.99
C LYS A 101 16.31 5.43 -8.38
N TRP A 102 15.04 5.04 -8.27
CA TRP A 102 14.66 3.74 -7.71
C TRP A 102 15.20 2.53 -8.51
N ASN A 103 15.38 2.68 -9.84
CA ASN A 103 15.87 1.64 -10.75
C ASN A 103 17.35 1.79 -11.12
N SER A 104 17.98 2.90 -10.78
CA SER A 104 19.42 3.15 -10.97
C SER A 104 19.94 4.04 -9.82
N PRO A 105 19.99 3.53 -8.60
CA PRO A 105 20.47 4.28 -7.44
C PRO A 105 21.97 4.54 -7.52
N ASN A 106 22.41 5.61 -6.90
CA ASN A 106 23.83 5.92 -6.71
C ASN A 106 24.38 5.11 -5.53
N LEU A 107 25.12 4.05 -5.83
CA LEU A 107 25.67 3.12 -4.84
C LEU A 107 26.71 3.78 -3.92
N GLU A 108 27.47 4.75 -4.42
CA GLU A 108 28.43 5.51 -3.63
C GLU A 108 27.73 6.40 -2.61
N ALA A 109 26.64 7.06 -3.03
CA ALA A 109 25.80 7.84 -2.12
C ALA A 109 25.16 6.95 -1.04
N ILE A 110 24.69 5.74 -1.40
CA ILE A 110 24.20 4.77 -0.41
C ILE A 110 25.30 4.40 0.58
N ALA A 111 26.48 4.01 0.10
CA ALA A 111 27.59 3.61 0.96
C ALA A 111 28.06 4.75 1.89
N ALA A 112 28.08 6.00 1.39
CA ALA A 112 28.46 7.17 2.18
C ALA A 112 27.51 7.43 3.36
N LEU A 113 26.23 7.08 3.23
CA LEU A 113 25.23 7.15 4.31
C LEU A 113 25.41 6.08 5.37
N ARG A 114 26.26 5.06 5.12
CA ARG A 114 26.52 3.92 6.04
C ARG A 114 25.22 3.33 6.61
N PRO A 115 24.25 2.91 5.77
CA PRO A 115 23.05 2.27 6.25
C PRO A 115 23.38 0.89 6.83
N ASP A 116 22.56 0.41 7.74
CA ASP A 116 22.63 -0.97 8.24
C ASP A 116 21.56 -1.87 7.59
N LEU A 117 20.69 -1.29 6.76
CA LEU A 117 19.79 -2.01 5.86
C LEU A 117 19.37 -1.11 4.68
N VAL A 118 19.39 -1.66 3.47
CA VAL A 118 18.79 -1.04 2.28
C VAL A 118 17.52 -1.79 1.93
N ILE A 119 16.40 -1.06 1.80
CA ILE A 119 15.13 -1.63 1.34
C ILE A 119 14.99 -1.31 -0.15
N GLY A 120 15.16 -2.35 -0.98
CA GLY A 120 15.05 -2.27 -2.42
C GLY A 120 13.68 -2.71 -2.92
N TYR A 121 13.36 -2.36 -4.17
CA TYR A 121 12.20 -2.88 -4.88
C TYR A 121 12.47 -4.30 -5.42
N GLY A 122 11.46 -5.15 -5.58
CA GLY A 122 11.59 -6.55 -5.95
C GLY A 122 12.57 -6.84 -7.08
N ALA A 123 12.25 -6.43 -8.32
CA ALA A 123 13.07 -6.75 -9.49
C ALA A 123 14.16 -5.70 -9.80
N ASN A 124 14.03 -4.46 -9.31
CA ASN A 124 14.90 -3.35 -9.65
C ASN A 124 15.52 -2.68 -8.41
N PRO A 125 16.73 -2.12 -8.50
CA PRO A 125 17.67 -2.30 -9.59
C PRO A 125 18.10 -3.76 -9.74
N GLY A 126 18.96 -4.09 -10.73
CA GLY A 126 19.49 -5.43 -10.94
C GLY A 126 20.32 -5.96 -9.76
N PRO A 127 20.98 -7.11 -9.91
CA PRO A 127 21.76 -7.77 -8.85
C PRO A 127 22.99 -6.98 -8.39
N GLU A 128 23.42 -6.00 -9.18
CA GLU A 128 24.54 -5.12 -8.85
C GLU A 128 24.36 -4.36 -7.52
N LEU A 129 23.11 -4.17 -7.08
CA LEU A 129 22.82 -3.55 -5.78
C LEU A 129 23.41 -4.37 -4.63
N GLU A 130 23.13 -5.68 -4.61
CA GLU A 130 23.65 -6.59 -3.60
C GLU A 130 25.15 -6.82 -3.77
N GLU A 131 25.59 -7.06 -5.01
CA GLU A 131 27.00 -7.35 -5.32
C GLU A 131 27.95 -6.25 -4.84
N ARG A 132 27.52 -4.99 -4.93
CA ARG A 132 28.33 -3.83 -4.52
C ARG A 132 28.20 -3.50 -3.04
N LEU A 133 27.06 -3.80 -2.39
CA LEU A 133 26.83 -3.47 -0.99
C LEU A 133 27.23 -4.60 -0.03
N ALA A 134 27.20 -5.86 -0.47
CA ALA A 134 27.59 -7.00 0.36
C ALA A 134 29.04 -6.93 0.89
N PRO A 135 30.07 -6.54 0.10
CA PRO A 135 31.44 -6.38 0.61
C PRO A 135 31.58 -5.31 1.70
N LEU A 136 30.62 -4.37 1.78
CA LEU A 136 30.55 -3.32 2.79
C LEU A 136 29.77 -3.76 4.04
N GLY A 137 29.28 -5.01 4.07
CA GLY A 137 28.45 -5.52 5.16
C GLY A 137 27.06 -4.91 5.22
N ILE A 138 26.56 -4.33 4.13
CA ILE A 138 25.25 -3.68 4.05
C ILE A 138 24.24 -4.67 3.43
N PRO A 139 23.31 -5.23 4.22
CA PRO A 139 22.28 -6.11 3.70
C PRO A 139 21.26 -5.35 2.84
N VAL A 140 20.76 -6.02 1.80
CA VAL A 140 19.69 -5.53 0.94
C VAL A 140 18.48 -6.45 1.08
N LEU A 141 17.36 -5.88 1.53
CA LEU A 141 16.08 -6.55 1.62
C LEU A 141 15.18 -6.04 0.48
N ARG A 142 14.74 -6.94 -0.40
CA ARG A 142 13.83 -6.59 -1.48
C ARG A 142 12.40 -6.86 -1.08
N LEU A 143 11.57 -5.83 -1.15
CA LEU A 143 10.15 -5.91 -0.83
C LEU A 143 9.34 -5.35 -2.00
N ASP A 144 8.27 -6.03 -2.38
CA ASP A 144 7.34 -5.54 -3.40
C ASP A 144 6.33 -4.55 -2.82
N LEU A 145 5.71 -4.85 -1.70
CA LEU A 145 4.75 -4.03 -0.97
C LEU A 145 3.61 -3.43 -1.84
N HIS A 146 3.47 -3.95 -3.06
CA HIS A 146 2.44 -3.55 -4.02
C HIS A 146 1.62 -4.73 -4.54
N ARG A 147 1.96 -5.97 -4.14
CA ARG A 147 1.25 -7.17 -4.50
C ARG A 147 0.36 -7.60 -3.34
N LEU A 148 -0.95 -7.74 -3.57
CA LEU A 148 -1.88 -8.15 -2.51
C LEU A 148 -1.50 -9.49 -1.87
N HIS A 149 -0.95 -10.43 -2.67
CA HIS A 149 -0.60 -11.75 -2.18
C HIS A 149 0.63 -11.76 -1.26
N SER A 150 1.58 -10.83 -1.38
CA SER A 150 2.81 -10.78 -0.57
C SER A 150 2.81 -9.65 0.47
N LEU A 151 2.01 -8.61 0.28
CA LEU A 151 1.99 -7.40 1.12
C LEU A 151 1.87 -7.71 2.62
N GLU A 152 1.04 -8.68 2.96
CA GLU A 152 0.80 -9.01 4.38
C GLU A 152 2.04 -9.61 5.03
N ALA A 153 2.70 -10.55 4.36
CA ALA A 153 3.93 -11.18 4.87
C ALA A 153 5.08 -10.17 4.93
N GLU A 154 5.25 -9.37 3.87
CA GLU A 154 6.30 -8.36 3.79
C GLU A 154 6.13 -7.26 4.85
N MET A 155 4.90 -6.82 5.12
CA MET A 155 4.60 -5.83 6.17
C MET A 155 4.84 -6.42 7.57
N ALA A 156 4.46 -7.68 7.81
CA ALA A 156 4.71 -8.35 9.09
C ALA A 156 6.21 -8.54 9.32
N ASP A 157 6.96 -8.95 8.30
CA ASP A 157 8.41 -9.11 8.37
C ASP A 157 9.11 -7.78 8.64
N LEU A 158 8.70 -6.72 7.94
CA LEU A 158 9.25 -5.39 8.16
C LEU A 158 8.93 -4.88 9.58
N GLY A 159 7.72 -5.16 10.09
CA GLY A 159 7.33 -4.88 11.48
C GLY A 159 8.28 -5.56 12.48
N ARG A 160 8.57 -6.86 12.30
CA ARG A 160 9.50 -7.63 13.14
C ARG A 160 10.93 -7.08 13.08
N ILE A 161 11.43 -6.80 11.85
CA ILE A 161 12.77 -6.25 11.63
C ILE A 161 12.95 -4.92 12.36
N LEU A 162 11.93 -4.06 12.32
CA LEU A 162 12.00 -2.70 12.88
C LEU A 162 11.54 -2.63 14.34
N GLY A 163 10.99 -3.72 14.92
CA GLY A 163 10.39 -3.73 16.25
C GLY A 163 9.12 -2.86 16.30
N ARG A 164 8.29 -2.99 15.26
CA ARG A 164 7.02 -2.29 15.07
C ARG A 164 5.87 -3.26 14.80
N GLU A 165 5.87 -4.39 15.50
CA GLU A 165 4.90 -5.47 15.29
C GLU A 165 3.47 -5.03 15.60
N ALA A 166 3.29 -4.14 16.57
CA ALA A 166 1.98 -3.61 16.92
C ALA A 166 1.40 -2.73 15.80
N GLU A 167 2.21 -1.86 15.23
CA GLU A 167 1.82 -1.01 14.10
C GLU A 167 1.52 -1.85 12.85
N ALA A 168 2.37 -2.84 12.58
CA ALA A 168 2.15 -3.79 11.48
C ALA A 168 0.82 -4.55 11.67
N SER A 169 0.57 -5.11 12.86
CA SER A 169 -0.68 -5.82 13.16
C SER A 169 -1.90 -4.93 12.98
N ALA A 170 -1.87 -3.70 13.50
CA ALA A 170 -2.98 -2.76 13.36
C ALA A 170 -3.31 -2.44 11.89
N TYR A 171 -2.28 -2.27 11.06
CA TYR A 171 -2.47 -2.08 9.62
C TYR A 171 -3.01 -3.35 8.94
N LEU A 172 -2.46 -4.52 9.24
CA LEU A 172 -2.86 -5.78 8.63
C LEU A 172 -4.28 -6.18 9.01
N GLU A 173 -4.71 -5.93 10.24
CA GLU A 173 -6.10 -6.14 10.67
C GLU A 173 -7.08 -5.28 9.87
N TRP A 174 -6.78 -3.98 9.72
CA TRP A 174 -7.57 -3.08 8.90
C TRP A 174 -7.61 -3.54 7.43
N HIS A 175 -6.46 -3.84 6.85
CA HIS A 175 -6.32 -4.27 5.46
C HIS A 175 -7.15 -5.52 5.17
N ARG A 176 -7.01 -6.55 6.01
CA ARG A 176 -7.76 -7.81 5.90
C ARG A 176 -9.26 -7.60 6.07
N ALA A 177 -9.66 -6.81 7.05
CA ALA A 177 -11.07 -6.53 7.32
C ALA A 177 -11.72 -5.81 6.13
N ALA A 178 -11.05 -4.80 5.56
CA ALA A 178 -11.53 -4.09 4.39
C ALA A 178 -11.69 -5.02 3.18
N LEU A 179 -10.66 -5.81 2.85
CA LEU A 179 -10.71 -6.74 1.72
C LEU A 179 -11.73 -7.86 1.92
N ALA A 180 -11.86 -8.41 3.13
CA ALA A 180 -12.86 -9.44 3.45
C ALA A 180 -14.28 -8.91 3.25
N ARG A 181 -14.57 -7.70 3.75
CA ARG A 181 -15.87 -7.05 3.57
C ARG A 181 -16.20 -6.82 2.09
N ILE A 182 -15.22 -6.33 1.31
CA ILE A 182 -15.42 -6.12 -0.13
C ILE A 182 -15.68 -7.46 -0.82
N ARG A 183 -14.88 -8.48 -0.56
CA ARG A 183 -15.05 -9.83 -1.13
C ARG A 183 -16.45 -10.40 -0.86
N ASP A 184 -16.96 -10.26 0.36
CA ASP A 184 -18.30 -10.72 0.73
C ASP A 184 -19.40 -9.98 -0.04
N LEU A 185 -19.25 -8.68 -0.24
CA LEU A 185 -20.20 -7.87 -0.97
C LEU A 185 -20.21 -8.18 -2.47
N VAL A 186 -19.04 -8.23 -3.10
CA VAL A 186 -18.94 -8.54 -4.54
C VAL A 186 -19.28 -10.01 -4.85
N GLY A 187 -19.02 -10.92 -3.90
CA GLY A 187 -19.45 -12.32 -4.02
C GLY A 187 -20.99 -12.49 -4.08
N ARG A 188 -21.74 -11.53 -3.51
CA ARG A 188 -23.22 -11.49 -3.55
C ARG A 188 -23.76 -10.73 -4.75
N ALA A 189 -22.94 -10.02 -5.49
CA ALA A 189 -23.37 -9.23 -6.65
C ALA A 189 -23.86 -10.13 -7.82
N GLY A 190 -23.45 -11.39 -7.87
CA GLY A 190 -23.85 -12.35 -8.91
C GLY A 190 -23.28 -12.05 -10.30
N THR A 191 -22.53 -10.97 -10.45
CA THR A 191 -21.90 -10.53 -11.71
C THR A 191 -20.40 -10.42 -11.57
N ARG A 192 -19.69 -10.62 -12.68
CA ARG A 192 -18.24 -10.38 -12.77
C ARG A 192 -17.96 -9.57 -14.03
N PRO A 193 -17.97 -8.23 -13.94
CA PRO A 193 -17.79 -7.38 -15.11
C PRO A 193 -16.44 -7.62 -15.79
N ARG A 194 -16.46 -7.67 -17.13
CA ARG A 194 -15.26 -7.82 -17.96
C ARG A 194 -14.53 -6.48 -18.02
N ALA A 195 -13.36 -6.43 -17.42
CA ALA A 195 -12.56 -5.22 -17.25
C ALA A 195 -11.39 -5.18 -18.25
N TYR A 196 -11.32 -4.13 -19.05
CA TYR A 196 -10.07 -3.71 -19.68
C TYR A 196 -9.28 -2.89 -18.68
N VAL A 197 -8.10 -3.35 -18.33
CA VAL A 197 -7.27 -2.75 -17.28
C VAL A 197 -6.00 -2.19 -17.91
N GLU A 198 -5.96 -0.88 -18.09
CA GLU A 198 -4.83 -0.20 -18.68
C GLU A 198 -3.91 0.35 -17.58
N GLY A 199 -2.64 -0.04 -17.64
CA GLY A 199 -1.60 0.45 -16.74
C GLY A 199 -1.25 1.92 -16.99
N TYR A 200 -0.06 2.31 -16.59
CA TYR A 200 0.37 3.72 -16.63
C TYR A 200 0.58 4.28 -18.05
N SER A 201 0.91 3.43 -19.00
CA SER A 201 1.04 3.80 -20.42
C SER A 201 -0.20 3.37 -21.21
N ASP A 202 -0.51 4.10 -22.29
CA ASP A 202 -1.64 3.77 -23.14
C ASP A 202 -1.42 2.41 -23.82
N PHE A 203 -2.49 1.64 -23.96
CA PHE A 203 -2.51 0.29 -24.54
C PHE A 203 -1.59 -0.75 -23.89
N ARG A 204 -1.04 -0.47 -22.72
CA ARG A 204 -0.32 -1.46 -21.91
C ARG A 204 -1.23 -2.00 -20.83
N VAL A 205 -1.69 -3.25 -21.02
CA VAL A 205 -2.65 -3.90 -20.14
C VAL A 205 -1.98 -4.44 -18.89
N ALA A 206 -2.61 -4.24 -17.74
CA ALA A 206 -2.17 -4.83 -16.47
C ALA A 206 -2.71 -6.27 -16.38
N GLY A 207 -1.89 -7.24 -16.76
CA GLY A 207 -2.18 -8.66 -16.74
C GLY A 207 -1.64 -9.37 -15.50
N PRO A 208 -1.66 -10.74 -15.51
CA PRO A 208 -1.17 -11.58 -14.43
C PRO A 208 0.27 -11.21 -14.04
N GLY A 209 0.53 -11.18 -12.74
CA GLY A 209 1.82 -10.74 -12.23
C GLY A 209 1.92 -9.24 -11.96
N SER A 210 0.87 -8.44 -12.20
CA SER A 210 0.81 -7.04 -11.76
C SER A 210 -0.07 -6.89 -10.51
N GLY A 211 0.28 -5.95 -9.62
CA GLY A 211 -0.56 -5.64 -8.46
C GLY A 211 -1.92 -5.08 -8.85
N ILE A 212 -2.04 -4.41 -10.00
CA ILE A 212 -3.31 -3.88 -10.51
C ILE A 212 -4.26 -5.03 -10.89
N ASP A 213 -3.76 -6.09 -11.53
CA ASP A 213 -4.57 -7.29 -11.82
C ASP A 213 -5.12 -7.92 -10.54
N GLU A 214 -4.30 -8.05 -9.50
CA GLU A 214 -4.72 -8.60 -8.22
C GLU A 214 -5.85 -7.76 -7.59
N MET A 215 -5.75 -6.43 -7.64
CA MET A 215 -6.78 -5.51 -7.15
C MET A 215 -8.09 -5.63 -7.92
N VAL A 216 -8.02 -5.71 -9.24
CA VAL A 216 -9.20 -5.83 -10.11
C VAL A 216 -9.92 -7.16 -9.87
N ARG A 217 -9.19 -8.25 -9.67
CA ARG A 217 -9.76 -9.55 -9.28
C ARG A 217 -10.37 -9.49 -7.87
N ALA A 218 -9.69 -8.86 -6.92
CA ALA A 218 -10.21 -8.66 -5.56
C ALA A 218 -11.49 -7.80 -5.55
N ALA A 219 -11.64 -6.89 -6.51
CA ALA A 219 -12.85 -6.12 -6.74
C ALA A 219 -13.97 -6.91 -7.47
N GLY A 220 -13.81 -8.21 -7.70
CA GLY A 220 -14.83 -9.08 -8.31
C GLY A 220 -14.94 -8.98 -9.83
N CYS A 221 -13.95 -8.42 -10.52
CA CYS A 221 -13.95 -8.29 -11.97
C CYS A 221 -13.22 -9.45 -12.67
N LEU A 222 -13.53 -9.65 -13.95
CA LEU A 222 -12.80 -10.52 -14.87
C LEU A 222 -11.83 -9.63 -15.67
N ASN A 223 -10.53 -9.80 -15.48
CA ASN A 223 -9.54 -9.05 -16.26
C ASN A 223 -9.41 -9.66 -17.67
N LEU A 224 -9.66 -8.84 -18.70
CA LEU A 224 -9.54 -9.28 -20.09
C LEU A 224 -8.10 -9.64 -20.51
N ALA A 225 -7.12 -9.20 -19.75
CA ALA A 225 -5.71 -9.54 -19.95
C ALA A 225 -5.26 -10.79 -19.18
N GLU A 226 -6.17 -11.60 -18.62
CA GLU A 226 -5.85 -12.74 -17.73
C GLU A 226 -4.99 -13.83 -18.39
N THR A 227 -4.97 -13.90 -19.73
CA THR A 227 -4.17 -14.88 -20.51
C THR A 227 -2.87 -14.30 -21.05
N MET A 228 -2.55 -13.04 -20.76
CA MET A 228 -1.31 -12.42 -21.23
C MET A 228 -0.09 -13.02 -20.54
N ALA A 229 0.98 -13.26 -21.31
CA ALA A 229 2.19 -13.92 -20.82
C ALA A 229 3.07 -13.01 -19.93
N ILE A 230 2.89 -11.70 -20.02
CA ILE A 230 3.69 -10.71 -19.26
C ILE A 230 2.80 -9.71 -18.56
N PRO A 231 3.23 -9.15 -17.41
CA PRO A 231 2.40 -8.29 -16.55
C PRO A 231 1.88 -7.01 -17.22
N PHE A 232 2.59 -6.47 -18.22
CA PHE A 232 2.23 -5.24 -18.93
C PHE A 232 2.41 -5.41 -20.44
N ALA A 233 1.62 -6.34 -21.02
CA ALA A 233 1.60 -6.57 -22.45
C ALA A 233 1.04 -5.37 -23.21
N GLU A 234 1.58 -5.11 -24.39
CA GLU A 234 1.02 -4.12 -25.31
C GLU A 234 -0.08 -4.76 -26.15
N VAL A 235 -1.19 -4.05 -26.33
CA VAL A 235 -2.33 -4.46 -27.16
C VAL A 235 -2.69 -3.40 -28.16
N THR A 236 -3.39 -3.79 -29.24
CA THR A 236 -3.87 -2.83 -30.24
C THR A 236 -5.26 -2.27 -29.89
N PRO A 237 -5.65 -1.11 -30.43
CA PRO A 237 -7.01 -0.60 -30.29
C PRO A 237 -8.08 -1.60 -30.75
N GLU A 238 -7.82 -2.33 -31.82
CA GLU A 238 -8.71 -3.34 -32.38
C GLU A 238 -8.93 -4.51 -31.44
N TRP A 239 -7.86 -4.93 -30.75
CA TRP A 239 -7.96 -5.95 -29.72
C TRP A 239 -8.91 -5.53 -28.60
N VAL A 240 -8.82 -4.27 -28.15
CA VAL A 240 -9.70 -3.75 -27.08
C VAL A 240 -11.16 -3.74 -27.54
N VAL A 241 -11.42 -3.27 -28.78
CA VAL A 241 -12.78 -3.24 -29.35
C VAL A 241 -13.35 -4.65 -29.48
N ALA A 242 -12.56 -5.60 -30.01
CA ALA A 242 -12.97 -7.00 -30.16
C ALA A 242 -13.21 -7.68 -28.81
N ALA A 243 -12.42 -7.34 -27.79
CA ALA A 243 -12.59 -7.85 -26.44
C ALA A 243 -13.87 -7.31 -25.77
N ALA A 244 -14.50 -6.25 -26.28
CA ALA A 244 -15.77 -5.67 -25.84
C ALA A 244 -15.86 -5.50 -24.30
N PRO A 245 -14.99 -4.68 -23.66
CA PRO A 245 -15.00 -4.48 -22.21
C PRO A 245 -16.33 -3.89 -21.75
N GLN A 246 -16.78 -4.34 -20.56
CA GLN A 246 -17.93 -3.77 -19.86
C GLN A 246 -17.54 -2.60 -18.97
N ILE A 247 -16.29 -2.59 -18.51
CA ILE A 247 -15.68 -1.49 -17.76
C ILE A 247 -14.23 -1.28 -18.21
N VAL A 248 -13.78 -0.04 -18.08
CA VAL A 248 -12.39 0.34 -18.30
C VAL A 248 -11.82 0.90 -17.00
N ILE A 249 -10.65 0.43 -16.62
CA ILE A 249 -9.89 0.92 -15.48
C ILE A 249 -8.54 1.42 -16.02
N LYS A 250 -8.24 2.71 -15.82
CA LYS A 250 -6.98 3.34 -16.19
C LYS A 250 -6.21 3.74 -14.95
N ALA A 251 -5.03 3.14 -14.74
CA ALA A 251 -4.10 3.61 -13.73
C ALA A 251 -3.26 4.77 -14.28
N VAL A 252 -3.01 5.78 -13.44
CA VAL A 252 -2.15 6.92 -13.76
C VAL A 252 -1.09 7.11 -12.66
N SER A 253 0.11 7.54 -13.04
CA SER A 253 1.22 7.76 -12.11
C SER A 253 1.91 9.10 -12.36
N GLY A 254 2.68 9.57 -11.38
CA GLY A 254 3.45 10.80 -11.52
C GLY A 254 2.65 12.07 -11.24
N GLN A 255 1.36 11.97 -10.93
CA GLN A 255 0.54 13.08 -10.49
C GLN A 255 0.79 13.33 -9.00
N ARG A 256 0.70 14.59 -8.60
CA ARG A 256 0.69 14.98 -7.19
C ARG A 256 -0.75 14.88 -6.68
N SER A 257 -1.28 13.62 -6.67
CA SER A 257 -2.69 13.33 -6.40
C SER A 257 -3.13 13.82 -5.03
N TYR A 258 -2.26 13.71 -4.03
CA TYR A 258 -2.53 14.19 -2.67
C TYR A 258 -2.78 15.70 -2.61
N GLU A 259 -2.06 16.48 -3.40
CA GLU A 259 -2.22 17.94 -3.45
C GLU A 259 -3.38 18.34 -4.34
N CYS A 260 -3.89 17.43 -5.15
CA CYS A 260 -4.86 17.72 -6.23
C CYS A 260 -4.45 18.97 -7.05
N ALA A 261 -3.17 19.03 -7.42
CA ALA A 261 -2.59 20.18 -8.11
C ALA A 261 -3.30 20.50 -9.43
N ASP A 262 -3.89 19.49 -10.05
CA ASP A 262 -4.72 19.61 -11.26
C ASP A 262 -5.98 18.75 -11.12
N PRO A 263 -7.08 19.28 -10.58
CA PRO A 263 -8.35 18.57 -10.43
C PRO A 263 -8.95 18.06 -11.76
N GLY A 264 -8.62 18.73 -12.87
CA GLY A 264 -9.08 18.34 -14.21
C GLY A 264 -8.32 17.20 -14.85
N LEU A 265 -7.20 16.75 -14.26
CA LEU A 265 -6.34 15.75 -14.90
C LEU A 265 -7.05 14.40 -15.11
N LEU A 266 -7.63 13.81 -14.07
CA LEU A 266 -8.32 12.53 -14.17
C LEU A 266 -9.55 12.59 -15.09
N PRO A 267 -10.39 13.65 -15.03
CA PRO A 267 -11.43 13.89 -16.04
C PRO A 267 -10.90 13.90 -17.47
N ARG A 268 -9.84 14.67 -17.77
CA ARG A 268 -9.28 14.71 -19.13
C ARG A 268 -8.70 13.38 -19.59
N VAL A 269 -8.11 12.58 -18.68
CA VAL A 269 -7.66 11.23 -19.02
C VAL A 269 -8.84 10.36 -19.42
N ARG A 270 -9.93 10.40 -18.68
CA ARG A 270 -11.16 9.68 -18.99
C ARG A 270 -11.74 10.08 -20.34
N GLU A 271 -11.84 11.37 -20.62
CA GLU A 271 -12.34 11.91 -21.89
C GLU A 271 -11.50 11.46 -23.08
N ARG A 272 -10.15 11.49 -22.96
CA ARG A 272 -9.26 10.98 -24.00
C ARG A 272 -9.47 9.49 -24.29
N ILE A 273 -9.75 8.69 -23.25
CA ILE A 273 -10.04 7.26 -23.42
C ILE A 273 -11.35 7.08 -24.17
N LEU A 274 -12.40 7.80 -23.79
CA LEU A 274 -13.71 7.74 -24.45
C LEU A 274 -13.66 8.22 -25.91
N ALA A 275 -12.78 9.17 -26.23
CA ALA A 275 -12.59 9.73 -27.59
C ALA A 275 -11.70 8.88 -28.49
N ARG A 276 -11.15 7.76 -28.04
CA ARG A 276 -10.29 6.90 -28.86
C ARG A 276 -11.07 6.32 -30.05
N PRO A 277 -10.48 6.24 -31.26
CA PRO A 277 -11.16 5.68 -32.43
C PRO A 277 -11.70 4.27 -32.19
N GLY A 278 -12.94 4.02 -32.56
CA GLY A 278 -13.61 2.72 -32.42
C GLY A 278 -14.12 2.40 -31.01
N TRP A 279 -13.72 3.13 -29.99
CA TRP A 279 -14.10 2.82 -28.60
C TRP A 279 -15.57 3.01 -28.30
N SER A 280 -16.26 3.91 -29.01
CA SER A 280 -17.71 4.06 -28.95
C SER A 280 -18.48 2.76 -29.26
N LEU A 281 -17.85 1.79 -29.90
CA LEU A 281 -18.43 0.47 -30.16
C LEU A 281 -18.40 -0.45 -28.93
N THR A 282 -17.60 -0.13 -27.90
CA THR A 282 -17.50 -0.95 -26.68
C THR A 282 -18.62 -0.67 -25.71
N PRO A 283 -19.13 -1.67 -24.98
CA PRO A 283 -20.11 -1.46 -23.92
C PRO A 283 -19.64 -0.42 -22.89
N ALA A 284 -18.38 -0.50 -22.45
CA ALA A 284 -17.82 0.43 -21.48
C ALA A 284 -17.90 1.90 -21.91
N ALA A 285 -17.63 2.20 -23.17
CA ALA A 285 -17.68 3.58 -23.67
C ALA A 285 -19.12 4.07 -23.83
N ARG A 286 -20.03 3.22 -24.35
CA ARG A 286 -21.46 3.56 -24.49
C ARG A 286 -22.11 3.87 -23.16
N ASP A 287 -21.76 3.10 -22.12
CA ASP A 287 -22.33 3.25 -20.78
C ASP A 287 -21.51 4.22 -19.90
N GLY A 288 -20.50 4.87 -20.47
CA GLY A 288 -19.60 5.80 -19.75
C GLY A 288 -18.82 5.15 -18.60
N ARG A 289 -18.66 3.80 -18.63
CA ARG A 289 -18.05 3.03 -17.54
C ARG A 289 -16.53 2.99 -17.65
N VAL A 290 -15.91 4.17 -17.47
CA VAL A 290 -14.46 4.38 -17.44
C VAL A 290 -14.07 5.00 -16.12
N LEU A 291 -13.22 4.31 -15.35
CA LEU A 291 -12.64 4.79 -14.09
C LEU A 291 -11.15 5.05 -14.28
N VAL A 292 -10.71 6.20 -13.80
CA VAL A 292 -9.28 6.57 -13.71
C VAL A 292 -8.88 6.59 -12.25
N ILE A 293 -7.77 5.92 -11.90
CA ILE A 293 -7.27 5.81 -10.53
C ILE A 293 -5.79 6.14 -10.47
N ALA A 294 -5.41 6.93 -9.47
CA ALA A 294 -4.02 7.30 -9.23
C ALA A 294 -3.20 6.20 -8.55
N SER A 295 -1.90 6.18 -8.83
CA SER A 295 -0.95 5.19 -8.28
C SER A 295 -0.82 5.23 -6.75
N ASP A 296 -1.26 6.30 -6.11
CA ASP A 296 -1.26 6.41 -4.64
C ASP A 296 -2.23 5.41 -3.98
N LEU A 297 -3.25 4.96 -4.72
CA LEU A 297 -4.20 3.93 -4.28
C LEU A 297 -4.14 2.64 -5.13
N CYS A 298 -3.25 2.57 -6.15
CA CYS A 298 -3.29 1.45 -7.11
C CYS A 298 -1.94 1.26 -7.84
N PRO A 299 -1.16 0.21 -7.53
CA PRO A 299 -1.19 -0.67 -6.36
C PRO A 299 -0.27 -0.15 -5.25
N GLY A 300 -0.31 -0.74 -4.07
CA GLY A 300 0.57 -0.38 -2.96
C GLY A 300 -0.05 -0.65 -1.60
N THR A 301 0.48 -0.02 -0.56
CA THR A 301 -0.06 -0.11 0.80
C THR A 301 -1.48 0.47 0.92
N GLY A 302 -1.90 1.33 -0.01
CA GLY A 302 -3.28 1.84 -0.15
C GLY A 302 -4.24 0.91 -0.90
N ALA A 303 -3.82 -0.28 -1.31
CA ALA A 303 -4.58 -1.15 -2.20
C ALA A 303 -5.99 -1.51 -1.69
N ALA A 304 -6.21 -1.65 -0.37
CA ALA A 304 -7.54 -1.90 0.18
C ALA A 304 -8.53 -0.77 -0.16
N ALA A 305 -8.08 0.50 -0.08
CA ALA A 305 -8.89 1.64 -0.50
C ALA A 305 -9.13 1.65 -2.02
N GLY A 306 -8.08 1.36 -2.80
CA GLY A 306 -8.21 1.20 -4.25
C GLY A 306 -9.21 0.11 -4.65
N VAL A 307 -9.14 -1.07 -4.02
CA VAL A 307 -10.10 -2.17 -4.25
C VAL A 307 -11.53 -1.75 -3.89
N ALA A 308 -11.73 -0.96 -2.82
CA ALA A 308 -13.05 -0.43 -2.47
C ALA A 308 -13.63 0.47 -3.57
N HIS A 309 -12.81 1.37 -4.14
CA HIS A 309 -13.22 2.21 -5.27
C HIS A 309 -13.55 1.37 -6.52
N LEU A 310 -12.69 0.41 -6.86
CA LEU A 310 -12.90 -0.48 -8.00
C LEU A 310 -14.19 -1.30 -7.84
N ALA A 311 -14.42 -1.88 -6.65
CA ALA A 311 -15.62 -2.68 -6.37
C ALA A 311 -16.91 -1.86 -6.42
N ALA A 312 -16.94 -0.67 -5.81
CA ALA A 312 -18.09 0.22 -5.87
C ALA A 312 -18.41 0.70 -7.30
N PHE A 313 -17.39 0.88 -8.12
CA PHE A 313 -17.56 1.22 -9.54
C PHE A 313 -18.03 0.02 -10.36
N ALA A 314 -17.42 -1.15 -10.15
CA ALA A 314 -17.72 -2.35 -10.93
C ALA A 314 -19.10 -2.92 -10.65
N HIS A 315 -19.60 -2.82 -9.41
CA HIS A 315 -20.82 -3.43 -8.90
C HIS A 315 -21.80 -2.39 -8.35
N PRO A 316 -22.54 -1.67 -9.21
CA PRO A 316 -23.50 -0.65 -8.78
C PRO A 316 -24.56 -1.16 -7.77
N GLU A 317 -24.92 -2.44 -7.88
CA GLU A 317 -25.92 -3.13 -7.04
C GLU A 317 -25.49 -3.27 -5.57
N VAL A 318 -24.20 -3.24 -5.29
CA VAL A 318 -23.65 -3.27 -3.92
C VAL A 318 -22.91 -1.99 -3.54
N ALA A 319 -22.79 -1.04 -4.46
CA ALA A 319 -22.01 0.19 -4.25
C ALA A 319 -22.48 1.01 -3.04
N GLY A 320 -23.80 1.03 -2.75
CA GLY A 320 -24.33 1.72 -1.56
C GLY A 320 -23.95 1.08 -0.21
N ARG A 321 -23.36 -0.11 -0.23
CA ARG A 321 -22.90 -0.85 0.96
C ARG A 321 -21.38 -0.79 1.13
N ILE A 322 -20.66 -0.28 0.12
CA ILE A 322 -19.23 0.00 0.14
C ILE A 322 -19.07 1.51 0.25
N ASP A 323 -18.35 1.97 1.25
CA ASP A 323 -17.92 3.36 1.37
C ASP A 323 -16.42 3.47 1.07
N PRO A 324 -16.04 3.67 -0.22
CA PRO A 324 -14.62 3.77 -0.59
C PRO A 324 -13.94 4.97 0.06
N GLY A 325 -14.69 6.07 0.24
CA GLY A 325 -14.17 7.28 0.87
C GLY A 325 -13.81 7.05 2.35
N ALA A 326 -14.61 6.27 3.09
CA ALA A 326 -14.28 5.92 4.47
C ALA A 326 -13.01 5.05 4.55
N VAL A 327 -12.87 4.04 3.67
CA VAL A 327 -11.67 3.19 3.62
C VAL A 327 -10.42 4.02 3.25
N GLN A 328 -10.54 4.90 2.26
CA GLN A 328 -9.48 5.82 1.86
C GLN A 328 -9.09 6.78 2.99
N ARG A 329 -10.07 7.40 3.62
CA ARG A 329 -9.85 8.34 4.73
C ARG A 329 -9.14 7.67 5.88
N GLU A 330 -9.55 6.46 6.27
CA GLU A 330 -8.88 5.72 7.33
C GLU A 330 -7.44 5.38 6.96
N TYR A 331 -7.17 4.95 5.74
CA TYR A 331 -5.80 4.72 5.25
C TYR A 331 -4.94 5.98 5.37
N LEU A 332 -5.42 7.09 4.84
CA LEU A 332 -4.64 8.34 4.82
C LEU A 332 -4.42 8.90 6.23
N THR A 333 -5.48 8.97 7.05
CA THR A 333 -5.40 9.66 8.35
C THR A 333 -4.77 8.79 9.44
N ARG A 334 -5.18 7.53 9.53
CA ARG A 334 -4.73 6.64 10.60
C ARG A 334 -3.33 6.10 10.36
N PHE A 335 -3.02 5.72 9.12
CA PHE A 335 -1.78 5.03 8.80
C PHE A 335 -0.71 5.93 8.19
N LEU A 336 -1.07 6.86 7.33
CA LEU A 336 -0.10 7.79 6.75
C LEU A 336 0.02 9.12 7.50
N GLY A 337 -0.90 9.45 8.42
CA GLY A 337 -0.93 10.74 9.11
C GLY A 337 -1.20 11.92 8.17
N LEU A 338 -1.92 11.67 7.07
CA LEU A 338 -2.26 12.65 6.05
C LEU A 338 -3.74 13.03 6.15
N ALA A 339 -4.09 14.28 5.83
CA ALA A 339 -5.49 14.66 5.65
C ALA A 339 -6.10 13.91 4.46
N ASP A 340 -7.41 13.61 4.53
CA ASP A 340 -8.14 13.09 3.37
C ASP A 340 -8.48 14.24 2.42
N GLN A 341 -7.52 14.58 1.61
CA GLN A 341 -7.60 15.56 0.52
C GLN A 341 -6.98 14.94 -0.74
N GLY A 342 -7.20 15.53 -1.88
CA GLY A 342 -6.58 15.04 -3.11
C GLY A 342 -7.57 14.46 -4.11
N CYS A 343 -7.03 14.15 -5.28
CA CYS A 343 -7.77 13.70 -6.46
C CYS A 343 -7.23 12.32 -6.87
N TYR A 344 -7.77 11.27 -6.27
CA TYR A 344 -7.23 9.92 -6.47
C TYR A 344 -8.01 9.08 -7.47
N VAL A 345 -9.32 9.35 -7.60
CA VAL A 345 -10.21 8.53 -8.42
C VAL A 345 -11.23 9.40 -9.13
N PHE A 346 -11.51 9.10 -10.40
CA PHE A 346 -12.55 9.74 -11.17
C PHE A 346 -13.27 8.73 -12.08
N ALA A 347 -14.59 8.65 -11.96
CA ALA A 347 -15.43 7.74 -12.75
C ALA A 347 -16.46 8.48 -13.65
N GLY A 348 -16.46 9.82 -13.62
CA GLY A 348 -17.53 10.63 -14.20
C GLY A 348 -18.77 10.72 -13.28
N ALA A 349 -19.71 11.60 -13.62
CA ALA A 349 -21.02 11.57 -13.00
C ALA A 349 -21.71 10.25 -13.38
N ARG A 350 -22.38 9.60 -12.43
CA ARG A 350 -23.30 8.50 -12.79
C ARG A 350 -24.45 9.11 -13.61
N PRO A 351 -24.85 8.48 -14.72
CA PRO A 351 -26.03 8.91 -15.47
C PRO A 351 -27.30 8.83 -14.61
#